data_a20632cae6cf9278d54f054892598730
#
_entry.id   a20632cae6cf9278d54f054892598730
#
_cell.length_a   1.000
_cell.length_b   1.000
_cell.length_c   1.000
_cell.angle_alpha   90.00
_cell.angle_beta   90.00
_cell.angle_gamma   90.00
#
_symmetry.space_group_name_H-M   'P 1'
#
loop_
_entity.id
_entity.type
_entity.pdbx_description
1 polymer ?
#
loop_
_entity_poly.entity_id
_entity_poly.type
_entity_poly.pdbx_seq_one_letter_code
_entity_poly.pdbx_strand_id
1 'polypeptide(L)'
;MTQVLEPKASEASATLGRVSHWINGKIVESTSGSSRPVYNPATGQQTKTVDVASPEEIDMAVAAAKAAFPMWRATSLSKRADIMFAIRNAFHANRDRIGAMVTSEHGKVLSDSAGEVARGLENIEFACGVPQLMKGEFSEQASTGVDVYQIRQPIGVVAGITPFNFPAMVPMWMFGNAIATGNTFVLKPS
;
A
#
# COMPACT_ATOMS: atom_id res chain seq x y z
N MET A 1 -40.81 -36.55 -9.44
CA MET A 1 -39.38 -36.86 -9.60
C MET A 1 -38.73 -35.67 -10.29
N THR A 2 -38.11 -34.80 -9.52
CA THR A 2 -37.45 -33.58 -10.04
C THR A 2 -35.97 -33.94 -10.26
N GLN A 3 -35.55 -34.03 -11.52
CA GLN A 3 -34.15 -34.25 -11.87
C GLN A 3 -33.34 -33.00 -11.43
N VAL A 4 -32.42 -33.20 -10.52
CA VAL A 4 -31.37 -32.25 -10.21
C VAL A 4 -30.37 -32.31 -11.36
N LEU A 5 -30.30 -31.25 -12.15
CA LEU A 5 -29.28 -31.06 -13.17
C LEU A 5 -27.93 -30.81 -12.49
N GLU A 6 -27.04 -31.82 -12.55
CA GLU A 6 -25.63 -31.60 -12.18
C GLU A 6 -24.99 -30.61 -13.17
N PRO A 7 -24.23 -29.63 -12.67
CA PRO A 7 -23.53 -28.70 -13.55
C PRO A 7 -22.39 -29.45 -14.26
N LYS A 8 -22.47 -29.53 -15.60
CA LYS A 8 -21.33 -29.95 -16.44
C LYS A 8 -20.13 -29.08 -16.17
N ALA A 9 -19.10 -29.69 -15.62
CA ALA A 9 -17.77 -29.06 -15.56
C ALA A 9 -17.28 -28.80 -16.98
N SER A 10 -17.27 -27.55 -17.40
CA SER A 10 -16.55 -27.06 -18.56
C SER A 10 -15.09 -26.85 -18.13
N GLU A 11 -14.26 -27.86 -18.38
CA GLU A 11 -12.82 -27.79 -18.28
C GLU A 11 -12.23 -26.91 -19.41
N ALA A 12 -12.22 -25.62 -19.20
CA ALA A 12 -11.18 -24.79 -19.81
C ALA A 12 -10.12 -24.59 -18.71
N SER A 13 -8.99 -25.27 -18.83
CA SER A 13 -7.79 -25.00 -18.03
C SER A 13 -7.32 -23.57 -18.34
N ALA A 14 -8.00 -22.59 -17.78
CA ALA A 14 -7.52 -21.21 -17.79
C ALA A 14 -6.26 -21.19 -16.94
N THR A 15 -5.13 -20.82 -17.54
CA THR A 15 -3.87 -20.62 -16.81
C THR A 15 -4.12 -19.61 -15.70
N LEU A 16 -4.04 -20.05 -14.44
CA LEU A 16 -4.26 -19.20 -13.27
C LEU A 16 -3.25 -18.07 -13.26
N GLY A 17 -3.72 -16.83 -13.05
CA GLY A 17 -2.86 -15.68 -12.86
C GLY A 17 -1.95 -15.86 -11.63
N ARG A 18 -0.73 -15.29 -11.65
CA ARG A 18 0.18 -15.27 -10.52
C ARG A 18 0.34 -13.84 -10.00
N VAL A 19 0.25 -13.67 -8.70
CA VAL A 19 0.51 -12.40 -8.00
C VAL A 19 1.84 -12.55 -7.27
N SER A 20 2.87 -11.88 -7.79
CA SER A 20 4.23 -11.91 -7.27
C SER A 20 4.57 -10.66 -6.47
N HIS A 21 5.74 -10.64 -5.83
CA HIS A 21 6.21 -9.50 -5.07
C HIS A 21 6.54 -8.31 -5.97
N TRP A 22 6.44 -7.11 -5.42
CA TRP A 22 6.92 -5.88 -6.05
C TRP A 22 8.01 -5.28 -5.16
N ILE A 23 9.27 -5.44 -5.55
CA ILE A 23 10.43 -5.02 -4.76
C ILE A 23 11.34 -4.16 -5.62
N ASN A 24 11.74 -3.00 -5.13
CA ASN A 24 12.64 -2.07 -5.81
C ASN A 24 12.19 -1.73 -7.24
N GLY A 25 10.89 -1.48 -7.44
CA GLY A 25 10.31 -1.12 -8.73
C GLY A 25 10.20 -2.25 -9.75
N LYS A 26 10.33 -3.51 -9.34
CA LYS A 26 10.30 -4.69 -10.21
C LYS A 26 9.40 -5.78 -9.65
N ILE A 27 8.81 -6.57 -10.55
CA ILE A 27 8.17 -7.83 -10.19
C ILE A 27 9.26 -8.83 -9.84
N VAL A 28 9.12 -9.47 -8.69
CA VAL A 28 10.01 -10.52 -8.19
C VAL A 28 9.16 -11.75 -7.90
N GLU A 29 9.31 -12.79 -8.69
CA GLU A 29 8.66 -14.07 -8.45
C GLU A 29 9.31 -14.75 -7.25
N SER A 30 8.49 -15.28 -6.33
CA SER A 30 9.01 -15.99 -5.17
C SER A 30 9.69 -17.29 -5.58
N THR A 31 10.80 -17.56 -4.94
CA THR A 31 11.55 -18.82 -4.99
C THR A 31 11.29 -19.70 -3.77
N SER A 32 10.42 -19.27 -2.84
CA SER A 32 10.09 -20.02 -1.62
C SER A 32 9.40 -21.36 -1.86
N GLY A 33 8.87 -21.58 -3.08
CA GLY A 33 8.04 -22.74 -3.41
C GLY A 33 6.66 -22.72 -2.72
N SER A 34 6.32 -21.65 -2.01
CA SER A 34 5.05 -21.50 -1.29
C SER A 34 4.14 -20.48 -1.96
N SER A 35 2.88 -20.84 -2.14
CA SER A 35 1.84 -19.94 -2.66
C SER A 35 0.50 -20.20 -1.97
N ARG A 36 -0.43 -19.26 -2.13
CA ARG A 36 -1.80 -19.39 -1.65
C ARG A 36 -2.78 -19.13 -2.78
N PRO A 37 -3.93 -19.82 -2.81
CA PRO A 37 -4.96 -19.57 -3.79
C PRO A 37 -5.66 -18.24 -3.53
N VAL A 38 -6.05 -17.56 -4.62
CA VAL A 38 -6.91 -16.38 -4.62
C VAL A 38 -8.19 -16.73 -5.29
N TYR A 39 -9.30 -16.53 -4.60
CA TYR A 39 -10.64 -16.90 -5.05
C TYR A 39 -11.46 -15.67 -5.44
N ASN A 40 -12.35 -15.84 -6.41
CA ASN A 40 -13.44 -14.90 -6.61
C ASN A 40 -14.53 -15.18 -5.54
N PRO A 41 -14.79 -14.27 -4.62
CA PRO A 41 -15.72 -14.51 -3.52
C PRO A 41 -17.17 -14.65 -3.97
N ALA A 42 -17.53 -14.17 -5.17
CA ALA A 42 -18.88 -14.29 -5.70
C ALA A 42 -19.17 -15.69 -6.28
N THR A 43 -18.14 -16.37 -6.78
CA THR A 43 -18.29 -17.68 -7.45
C THR A 43 -17.64 -18.82 -6.71
N GLY A 44 -16.73 -18.53 -5.77
CA GLY A 44 -15.91 -19.54 -5.08
C GLY A 44 -14.83 -20.17 -5.96
N GLN A 45 -14.66 -19.71 -7.20
CA GLN A 45 -13.66 -20.24 -8.11
C GLN A 45 -12.28 -19.61 -7.85
N GLN A 46 -11.25 -20.43 -7.90
CA GLN A 46 -9.88 -19.92 -7.85
C GLN A 46 -9.55 -19.19 -9.16
N THR A 47 -9.06 -17.95 -9.05
CA THR A 47 -8.70 -17.10 -10.19
C THR A 47 -7.20 -16.89 -10.33
N LYS A 48 -6.47 -16.94 -9.20
CA LYS A 48 -5.03 -16.66 -9.16
C LYS A 48 -4.34 -17.49 -8.07
N THR A 49 -3.01 -17.37 -8.05
CA THR A 49 -2.19 -17.73 -6.91
C THR A 49 -1.40 -16.50 -6.47
N VAL A 50 -1.14 -16.36 -5.17
CA VAL A 50 -0.27 -15.33 -4.61
C VAL A 50 0.95 -15.98 -3.99
N ASP A 51 2.12 -15.43 -4.30
CA ASP A 51 3.38 -15.88 -3.73
C ASP A 51 3.47 -15.57 -2.24
N VAL A 52 3.99 -16.51 -1.47
CA VAL A 52 4.29 -16.32 -0.04
C VAL A 52 5.80 -16.10 0.09
N ALA A 53 6.18 -14.95 0.63
CA ALA A 53 7.59 -14.59 0.76
C ALA A 53 8.34 -15.51 1.71
N SER A 54 9.58 -15.85 1.34
CA SER A 54 10.56 -16.43 2.28
C SER A 54 11.15 -15.34 3.19
N PRO A 55 11.81 -15.70 4.30
CA PRO A 55 12.56 -14.74 5.13
C PRO A 55 13.56 -13.91 4.30
N GLU A 56 14.26 -14.55 3.37
CA GLU A 56 15.28 -13.91 2.52
C GLU A 56 14.64 -12.87 1.58
N GLU A 57 13.44 -13.15 1.07
CA GLU A 57 12.68 -12.21 0.23
C GLU A 57 12.15 -11.02 1.04
N ILE A 58 11.78 -11.24 2.30
CA ILE A 58 11.44 -10.16 3.23
C ILE A 58 12.68 -9.30 3.51
N ASP A 59 13.83 -9.91 3.77
CA ASP A 59 15.10 -9.21 3.97
C ASP A 59 15.50 -8.41 2.73
N MET A 60 15.27 -8.94 1.53
CA MET A 60 15.49 -8.23 0.26
C MET A 60 14.60 -6.97 0.18
N ALA A 61 13.33 -7.05 0.54
CA ALA A 61 12.43 -5.90 0.54
C ALA A 61 12.85 -4.83 1.54
N VAL A 62 13.26 -5.26 2.75
CA VAL A 62 13.77 -4.36 3.80
C VAL A 62 15.09 -3.72 3.37
N ALA A 63 16.00 -4.49 2.77
CA ALA A 63 17.28 -3.97 2.26
C ALA A 63 17.07 -2.92 1.15
N ALA A 64 16.12 -3.15 0.22
CA ALA A 64 15.78 -2.18 -0.81
C ALA A 64 15.24 -0.87 -0.20
N ALA A 65 14.33 -0.97 0.77
CA ALA A 65 13.79 0.18 1.49
C ALA A 65 14.89 0.93 2.26
N LYS A 66 15.79 0.20 2.92
CA LYS A 66 16.93 0.77 3.66
C LYS A 66 17.90 1.50 2.72
N ALA A 67 18.18 0.94 1.54
CA ALA A 67 19.05 1.57 0.54
C ALA A 67 18.46 2.87 -0.02
N ALA A 68 17.13 2.95 -0.18
CA ALA A 68 16.44 4.15 -0.66
C ALA A 68 16.34 5.26 0.40
N PHE A 69 16.39 4.92 1.68
CA PHE A 69 16.13 5.85 2.78
C PHE A 69 17.02 7.09 2.81
N PRO A 70 18.38 7.02 2.65
CA PRO A 70 19.24 8.21 2.75
C PRO A 70 18.87 9.27 1.72
N MET A 71 18.65 8.87 0.46
CA MET A 71 18.25 9.78 -0.61
C MET A 71 16.87 10.39 -0.35
N TRP A 72 15.90 9.55 0.06
CA TRP A 72 14.53 9.98 0.32
C TRP A 72 14.48 10.95 1.52
N ARG A 73 15.18 10.64 2.62
CA ARG A 73 15.33 11.52 3.77
C ARG A 73 15.91 12.88 3.40
N ALA A 74 16.89 12.92 2.49
CA ALA A 74 17.54 14.15 2.03
C ALA A 74 16.69 14.96 1.04
N THR A 75 15.62 14.37 0.50
CA THR A 75 14.69 15.05 -0.42
C THR A 75 13.95 16.16 0.32
N SER A 76 13.94 17.38 -0.23
CA SER A 76 13.31 18.53 0.39
C SER A 76 11.81 18.33 0.59
N LEU A 77 11.22 18.99 1.59
CA LEU A 77 9.79 18.92 1.87
C LEU A 77 8.94 19.32 0.65
N SER A 78 9.36 20.34 -0.10
CA SER A 78 8.69 20.78 -1.32
C SER A 78 8.64 19.65 -2.36
N LYS A 79 9.79 19.02 -2.67
CA LYS A 79 9.85 17.93 -3.63
C LYS A 79 9.05 16.69 -3.17
N ARG A 80 9.05 16.40 -1.87
CA ARG A 80 8.20 15.33 -1.33
C ARG A 80 6.72 15.67 -1.48
N ALA A 81 6.31 16.91 -1.25
CA ALA A 81 4.94 17.36 -1.49
C ALA A 81 4.55 17.20 -2.95
N ASP A 82 5.40 17.61 -3.90
CA ASP A 82 5.13 17.44 -5.34
C ASP A 82 4.89 15.97 -5.72
N ILE A 83 5.70 15.06 -5.15
CA ILE A 83 5.52 13.62 -5.35
C ILE A 83 4.21 13.14 -4.74
N MET A 84 3.85 13.61 -3.54
CA MET A 84 2.58 13.25 -2.91
C MET A 84 1.38 13.73 -3.72
N PHE A 85 1.43 14.95 -4.29
CA PHE A 85 0.41 15.44 -5.23
C PHE A 85 0.33 14.58 -6.49
N ALA A 86 1.46 14.13 -7.04
CA ALA A 86 1.48 13.22 -8.19
C ALA A 86 0.84 11.87 -7.85
N ILE A 87 1.14 11.30 -6.68
CA ILE A 87 0.52 10.08 -6.16
C ILE A 87 -1.00 10.28 -6.00
N ARG A 88 -1.40 11.38 -5.36
CA ARG A 88 -2.81 11.75 -5.19
C ARG A 88 -3.54 11.78 -6.54
N ASN A 89 -2.96 12.45 -7.53
CA ASN A 89 -3.56 12.58 -8.86
C ASN A 89 -3.66 11.22 -9.57
N ALA A 90 -2.64 10.35 -9.43
CA ALA A 90 -2.66 9.01 -9.99
C ALA A 90 -3.77 8.14 -9.36
N PHE A 91 -3.95 8.19 -8.05
CA PHE A 91 -5.05 7.49 -7.37
C PHE A 91 -6.41 8.05 -7.80
N HIS A 92 -6.55 9.37 -7.87
CA HIS A 92 -7.78 10.01 -8.28
C HIS A 92 -8.18 9.60 -9.71
N ALA A 93 -7.24 9.62 -10.66
CA ALA A 93 -7.46 9.23 -12.05
C ALA A 93 -7.80 7.73 -12.22
N ASN A 94 -7.36 6.88 -11.29
CA ASN A 94 -7.59 5.44 -11.34
C ASN A 94 -8.64 4.95 -10.32
N ARG A 95 -9.35 5.84 -9.68
CA ARG A 95 -10.27 5.53 -8.58
C ARG A 95 -11.26 4.42 -8.93
N ASP A 96 -11.93 4.53 -10.06
CA ASP A 96 -12.97 3.59 -10.47
C ASP A 96 -12.36 2.22 -10.83
N ARG A 97 -11.17 2.20 -11.44
CA ARG A 97 -10.43 0.97 -11.74
C ARG A 97 -10.00 0.25 -10.44
N ILE A 98 -9.50 0.99 -9.47
CA ILE A 98 -9.11 0.42 -8.16
C ILE A 98 -10.36 -0.09 -7.43
N GLY A 99 -11.47 0.66 -7.43
CA GLY A 99 -12.74 0.22 -6.86
C GLY A 99 -13.25 -1.08 -7.48
N ALA A 100 -13.20 -1.21 -8.81
CA ALA A 100 -13.58 -2.43 -9.52
C ALA A 100 -12.68 -3.62 -9.13
N MET A 101 -11.36 -3.40 -8.96
CA MET A 101 -10.44 -4.43 -8.47
C MET A 101 -10.78 -4.86 -7.04
N VAL A 102 -11.08 -3.93 -6.15
CA VAL A 102 -11.52 -4.24 -4.79
C VAL A 102 -12.80 -5.08 -4.81
N THR A 103 -13.78 -4.73 -5.64
CA THR A 103 -15.02 -5.52 -5.80
C THR A 103 -14.72 -6.94 -6.27
N SER A 104 -13.83 -7.11 -7.25
CA SER A 104 -13.52 -8.43 -7.81
C SER A 104 -12.77 -9.34 -6.85
N GLU A 105 -11.94 -8.77 -5.96
CA GLU A 105 -11.09 -9.53 -5.03
C GLU A 105 -11.77 -9.73 -3.66
N HIS A 106 -12.57 -8.74 -3.21
CA HIS A 106 -13.19 -8.73 -1.89
C HIS A 106 -14.66 -9.16 -1.93
N GLY A 107 -15.37 -8.89 -3.03
CA GLY A 107 -16.81 -9.18 -3.17
C GLY A 107 -17.73 -8.09 -2.63
N LYS A 108 -17.23 -6.96 -2.12
CA LYS A 108 -18.09 -5.83 -1.73
C LYS A 108 -18.70 -5.14 -2.95
N VAL A 109 -19.86 -4.52 -2.79
CA VAL A 109 -20.52 -3.79 -3.88
C VAL A 109 -19.67 -2.63 -4.38
N LEU A 110 -19.81 -2.27 -5.65
CA LEU A 110 -18.95 -1.27 -6.30
C LEU A 110 -19.01 0.11 -5.63
N SER A 111 -20.18 0.51 -5.12
CA SER A 111 -20.35 1.76 -4.39
C SER A 111 -19.50 1.80 -3.10
N ASP A 112 -19.45 0.70 -2.35
CA ASP A 112 -18.65 0.62 -1.13
C ASP A 112 -17.14 0.60 -1.45
N SER A 113 -16.76 -0.09 -2.54
CA SER A 113 -15.38 -0.10 -3.01
C SER A 113 -14.93 1.30 -3.46
N ALA A 114 -15.78 2.02 -4.18
CA ALA A 114 -15.49 3.41 -4.57
C ALA A 114 -15.39 4.34 -3.34
N GLY A 115 -16.27 4.16 -2.36
CA GLY A 115 -16.22 4.89 -1.08
C GLY A 115 -14.96 4.58 -0.27
N GLU A 116 -14.51 3.33 -0.29
CA GLU A 116 -13.24 2.93 0.34
C GLU A 116 -12.05 3.65 -0.28
N VAL A 117 -11.95 3.65 -1.60
CA VAL A 117 -10.86 4.33 -2.33
C VAL A 117 -10.88 5.83 -2.06
N ALA A 118 -12.08 6.45 -2.03
CA ALA A 118 -12.23 7.87 -1.72
C ALA A 118 -11.67 8.22 -0.34
N ARG A 119 -11.99 7.45 0.71
CA ARG A 119 -11.46 7.67 2.07
C ARG A 119 -9.96 7.43 2.16
N GLY A 120 -9.42 6.47 1.40
CA GLY A 120 -7.97 6.31 1.30
C GLY A 120 -7.31 7.53 0.67
N LEU A 121 -7.94 8.09 -0.36
CA LEU A 121 -7.46 9.28 -1.07
C LEU A 121 -7.43 10.52 -0.17
N GLU A 122 -8.45 10.73 0.68
CA GLU A 122 -8.46 11.82 1.67
C GLU A 122 -7.22 11.82 2.56
N ASN A 123 -6.74 10.64 2.97
CA ASN A 123 -5.51 10.54 3.75
C ASN A 123 -4.26 10.89 2.94
N ILE A 124 -4.21 10.50 1.67
CA ILE A 124 -3.12 10.92 0.77
C ILE A 124 -3.16 12.45 0.56
N GLU A 125 -4.35 13.04 0.45
CA GLU A 125 -4.52 14.51 0.36
C GLU A 125 -4.00 15.20 1.62
N PHE A 126 -4.30 14.67 2.81
CA PHE A 126 -3.72 15.14 4.06
C PHE A 126 -2.18 15.09 4.04
N ALA A 127 -1.60 13.99 3.54
CA ALA A 127 -0.16 13.82 3.43
C ALA A 127 0.52 14.80 2.46
N CYS A 128 -0.22 15.38 1.48
CA CYS A 128 0.30 16.46 0.64
C CYS A 128 0.67 17.72 1.44
N GLY A 129 0.08 17.90 2.63
CA GLY A 129 0.41 18.96 3.58
C GLY A 129 1.71 18.75 4.37
N VAL A 130 2.57 17.82 3.95
CA VAL A 130 3.81 17.45 4.66
C VAL A 130 4.70 18.64 5.07
N PRO A 131 4.83 19.73 4.29
CA PRO A 131 5.63 20.88 4.74
C PRO A 131 5.12 21.48 6.04
N GLN A 132 3.82 21.46 6.29
CA GLN A 132 3.23 21.93 7.53
C GLN A 132 3.33 20.89 8.66
N LEU A 133 3.16 19.61 8.32
CA LEU A 133 3.23 18.52 9.29
C LEU A 133 4.64 18.35 9.90
N MET A 134 5.68 18.71 9.14
CA MET A 134 7.07 18.59 9.54
C MET A 134 7.64 19.83 10.27
N LYS A 135 6.83 20.85 10.49
CA LYS A 135 7.24 22.00 11.31
C LYS A 135 7.55 21.55 12.74
N GLY A 136 8.64 22.07 13.28
CA GLY A 136 8.99 21.94 14.69
C GLY A 136 8.50 23.14 15.48
N GLU A 137 9.00 23.24 16.70
CA GLU A 137 8.69 24.30 17.66
C GLU A 137 9.97 25.01 18.08
N PHE A 138 9.85 26.25 18.50
CA PHE A 138 10.94 27.07 19.00
C PHE A 138 10.47 27.79 20.28
N SER A 139 11.33 27.83 21.29
CA SER A 139 11.12 28.60 22.52
C SER A 139 12.37 29.46 22.76
N GLU A 140 12.18 30.76 22.65
CA GLU A 140 13.23 31.74 23.04
C GLU A 140 13.29 31.80 24.55
N GLN A 141 14.52 31.90 25.10
CA GLN A 141 14.77 32.06 26.53
C GLN A 141 14.03 31.04 27.43
N ALA A 142 14.02 29.80 27.01
CA ALA A 142 13.46 28.69 27.82
C ALA A 142 14.14 28.60 29.21
N SER A 143 15.36 29.07 29.31
CA SER A 143 16.11 29.42 30.52
C SER A 143 17.01 30.62 30.18
N THR A 144 17.57 31.25 31.19
CA THR A 144 18.46 32.42 30.97
C THR A 144 19.62 32.08 30.02
N GLY A 145 19.61 32.71 28.84
CA GLY A 145 20.60 32.49 27.78
C GLY A 145 20.48 31.17 27.03
N VAL A 146 19.34 30.47 27.12
CA VAL A 146 19.11 29.17 26.48
C VAL A 146 17.85 29.22 25.62
N ASP A 147 18.01 29.05 24.31
CA ASP A 147 16.95 28.82 23.36
C ASP A 147 16.79 27.30 23.08
N VAL A 148 15.53 26.84 22.89
CA VAL A 148 15.22 25.44 22.60
C VAL A 148 14.44 25.36 21.30
N TYR A 149 14.83 24.43 20.43
CA TYR A 149 14.08 24.12 19.23
C TYR A 149 13.87 22.61 19.07
N GLN A 150 12.76 22.25 18.44
CA GLN A 150 12.39 20.88 18.10
C GLN A 150 12.39 20.72 16.58
N ILE A 151 12.95 19.62 16.11
CA ILE A 151 12.86 19.22 14.70
C ILE A 151 12.21 17.84 14.58
N ARG A 152 11.43 17.62 13.52
CA ARG A 152 10.82 16.35 13.19
C ARG A 152 11.67 15.65 12.12
N GLN A 153 12.03 14.40 12.37
CA GLN A 153 12.86 13.61 11.46
C GLN A 153 12.23 12.26 11.19
N PRO A 154 12.42 11.69 9.97
CA PRO A 154 11.99 10.32 9.68
C PRO A 154 12.81 9.31 10.50
N ILE A 155 12.17 8.22 10.89
CA ILE A 155 12.78 7.17 11.72
C ILE A 155 13.47 6.08 10.89
N GLY A 156 13.20 5.98 9.58
CA GLY A 156 13.86 5.01 8.71
C GLY A 156 12.90 4.18 7.88
N VAL A 157 13.12 2.87 7.87
CA VAL A 157 12.22 1.89 7.24
C VAL A 157 11.08 1.60 8.19
N VAL A 158 9.85 1.74 7.70
CA VAL A 158 8.63 1.38 8.43
C VAL A 158 7.86 0.32 7.64
N ALA A 159 7.06 -0.48 8.33
CA ALA A 159 6.27 -1.54 7.72
C ALA A 159 4.79 -1.42 8.07
N GLY A 160 3.93 -1.87 7.15
CA GLY A 160 2.50 -1.99 7.37
C GLY A 160 1.99 -3.39 7.04
N ILE A 161 1.25 -4.00 7.97
CA ILE A 161 0.49 -5.23 7.75
C ILE A 161 -0.97 -4.86 7.79
N THR A 162 -1.68 -5.06 6.68
CA THR A 162 -3.03 -4.53 6.49
C THR A 162 -4.10 -5.62 6.58
N PRO A 163 -5.31 -5.27 7.08
CA PRO A 163 -6.44 -6.19 7.13
C PRO A 163 -7.08 -6.36 5.75
N PHE A 164 -7.92 -7.40 5.64
CA PHE A 164 -8.61 -7.73 4.39
C PHE A 164 -9.87 -6.88 4.14
N ASN A 165 -10.51 -6.34 5.18
CA ASN A 165 -11.83 -5.71 5.06
C ASN A 165 -11.82 -4.34 4.35
N PHE A 166 -10.65 -3.68 4.28
CA PHE A 166 -10.42 -2.44 3.53
C PHE A 166 -9.06 -2.51 2.82
N PRO A 167 -8.96 -3.33 1.76
CA PRO A 167 -7.69 -3.68 1.15
C PRO A 167 -7.00 -2.54 0.39
N ALA A 168 -7.73 -1.49 -0.01
CA ALA A 168 -7.16 -0.29 -0.62
C ALA A 168 -6.99 0.85 0.39
N MET A 169 -8.00 1.14 1.21
CA MET A 169 -8.01 2.27 2.12
C MET A 169 -6.90 2.19 3.18
N VAL A 170 -6.79 1.05 3.87
CA VAL A 170 -5.85 0.95 4.99
C VAL A 170 -4.38 1.02 4.55
N PRO A 171 -3.94 0.40 3.45
CA PRO A 171 -2.62 0.66 2.89
C PRO A 171 -2.35 2.14 2.64
N MET A 172 -3.31 2.87 2.04
CA MET A 172 -3.19 4.30 1.76
C MET A 172 -3.03 5.13 3.04
N TRP A 173 -3.70 4.75 4.12
CA TRP A 173 -3.54 5.39 5.42
C TRP A 173 -2.14 5.21 6.00
N MET A 174 -1.52 4.05 5.77
CA MET A 174 -0.20 3.74 6.32
C MET A 174 0.92 4.35 5.49
N PHE A 175 1.01 4.05 4.19
CA PHE A 175 2.14 4.49 3.38
C PHE A 175 2.12 5.99 3.09
N GLY A 176 0.94 6.62 2.96
CA GLY A 176 0.82 8.02 2.61
C GLY A 176 1.62 8.93 3.55
N ASN A 177 1.28 8.89 4.84
CA ASN A 177 1.96 9.69 5.85
C ASN A 177 3.41 9.24 6.08
N ALA A 178 3.70 7.95 6.05
CA ALA A 178 5.06 7.43 6.23
C ALA A 178 6.02 7.96 5.17
N ILE A 179 5.63 7.87 3.89
CA ILE A 179 6.44 8.36 2.76
C ILE A 179 6.56 9.88 2.79
N ALA A 180 5.45 10.60 2.99
CA ALA A 180 5.44 12.06 3.03
C ALA A 180 6.41 12.61 4.08
N THR A 181 6.46 11.99 5.27
CA THR A 181 7.35 12.42 6.36
C THR A 181 8.81 11.98 6.20
N GLY A 182 9.14 11.28 5.09
CA GLY A 182 10.52 10.96 4.72
C GLY A 182 10.99 9.56 5.09
N ASN A 183 10.08 8.67 5.53
CA ASN A 183 10.39 7.27 5.74
C ASN A 183 10.28 6.47 4.43
N THR A 184 10.91 5.32 4.36
CA THR A 184 10.64 4.30 3.37
C THR A 184 9.69 3.24 3.93
N PHE A 185 8.98 2.52 3.07
CA PHE A 185 7.84 1.71 3.49
C PHE A 185 7.87 0.31 2.88
N VAL A 186 7.64 -0.70 3.70
CA VAL A 186 7.42 -2.08 3.27
C VAL A 186 5.97 -2.44 3.56
N LEU A 187 5.21 -2.80 2.54
CA LEU A 187 3.80 -3.19 2.65
C LEU A 187 3.64 -4.70 2.56
N LYS A 188 3.02 -5.30 3.57
CA LYS A 188 2.43 -6.63 3.48
C LYS A 188 0.91 -6.47 3.37
N PRO A 189 0.32 -6.53 2.17
CA PRO A 189 -1.13 -6.44 1.99
C PRO A 189 -1.85 -7.68 2.50
N SER A 190 -3.14 -7.58 2.61
CA SER A 190 -3.99 -8.72 3.01
C SER A 190 -3.93 -9.85 1.98
#